data_ecf3c6cb8e662f17029e70dfae299d76
#
_entry.id   ecf3c6cb8e662f17029e70dfae299d76
#
_cell.length_a   1.000
_cell.length_b   1.000
_cell.length_c   1.000
_cell.angle_alpha   90.00
_cell.angle_beta   90.00
_cell.angle_gamma   90.00
#
_symmetry.space_group_name_H-M   'P 1'
#
loop_
_entity.id
_entity.type
_entity.pdbx_description
1 polymer ?
#
loop_
_entity_poly.entity_id
_entity_poly.type
_entity_poly.pdbx_seq_one_letter_code
_entity_poly.pdbx_strand_id
1 'polypeptide(L)'
;MNSFFSSAAVSSSDFRVFRVFRGALLSVFLFAAAAARAEIKVGGVFPLLAAVGLVGGEAPDTKGKILVVDFWASWCAPCKAAFPALGKINADYAARGVVLVGISVDEKPVAYADFVKKMAPTFLTLHDASQTLVRAVAVPAMPTTYLIGRDGKVRFIHAGYQGESTDRILRTQIDKLLAAN
;
A
#
# COMPACT_ATOMS: atom_id res chain seq x y z
N MET A 1 50.59 5.90 -74.17
CA MET A 1 50.39 5.10 -75.44
C MET A 1 49.00 4.53 -75.35
N ASN A 2 48.19 5.01 -76.27
CA ASN A 2 46.98 4.42 -76.89
C ASN A 2 45.82 3.92 -76.04
N SER A 3 44.72 4.69 -76.02
CA SER A 3 43.62 4.69 -77.01
C SER A 3 42.82 3.37 -76.98
N PHE A 4 41.54 3.39 -76.75
CA PHE A 4 40.49 3.60 -77.74
C PHE A 4 39.12 3.57 -77.08
N PHE A 5 38.34 4.54 -77.40
CA PHE A 5 36.93 4.67 -77.59
C PHE A 5 36.16 3.34 -77.83
N SER A 6 34.97 3.24 -77.29
CA SER A 6 33.80 3.11 -78.16
C SER A 6 32.47 3.35 -77.41
N SER A 7 31.73 4.15 -78.06
CA SER A 7 30.33 4.56 -77.80
C SER A 7 29.38 3.48 -78.34
N ALA A 8 28.23 3.34 -77.72
CA ALA A 8 26.90 3.13 -78.32
C ALA A 8 25.92 2.72 -77.22
N ALA A 9 24.94 3.42 -77.03
CA ALA A 9 23.67 3.73 -77.63
C ALA A 9 22.54 3.15 -76.79
N VAL A 10 21.79 4.07 -76.26
CA VAL A 10 20.36 4.13 -76.00
C VAL A 10 19.51 2.93 -76.39
N SER A 11 18.71 2.42 -75.46
CA SER A 11 17.35 1.99 -75.76
C SER A 11 16.44 2.16 -74.55
N SER A 12 15.37 2.81 -74.86
CA SER A 12 14.26 3.25 -73.99
C SER A 12 13.41 2.10 -73.48
N SER A 13 12.63 2.48 -72.48
CA SER A 13 11.38 1.86 -72.01
C SER A 13 11.50 0.58 -71.19
N ASP A 14 11.34 0.76 -69.88
CA ASP A 14 10.20 0.10 -69.26
C ASP A 14 9.89 0.78 -67.93
N PHE A 15 8.81 1.51 -67.94
CA PHE A 15 8.13 2.13 -66.81
C PHE A 15 7.43 1.03 -66.03
N ARG A 16 8.05 0.51 -64.95
CA ARG A 16 7.38 -0.41 -64.04
C ARG A 16 7.44 0.12 -62.63
N VAL A 17 6.33 0.79 -62.30
CA VAL A 17 5.59 0.78 -61.07
C VAL A 17 6.43 0.47 -59.84
N PHE A 18 6.93 1.50 -59.20
CA PHE A 18 7.36 1.47 -57.78
C PHE A 18 6.13 1.30 -56.93
N ARG A 19 5.85 0.06 -56.52
CA ARG A 19 4.89 -0.26 -55.48
C ARG A 19 5.39 0.31 -54.17
N VAL A 20 4.84 1.47 -53.80
CA VAL A 20 5.01 2.06 -52.49
C VAL A 20 4.41 1.10 -51.48
N PHE A 21 5.27 0.32 -50.81
CA PHE A 21 4.91 -0.36 -49.56
C PHE A 21 4.66 0.71 -48.51
N ARG A 22 3.41 1.07 -48.35
CA ARG A 22 2.91 1.79 -47.18
C ARG A 22 3.02 0.84 -46.01
N GLY A 23 4.19 0.79 -45.41
CA GLY A 23 4.37 0.19 -44.09
C GLY A 23 3.53 0.96 -43.08
N ALA A 24 2.38 0.41 -42.74
CA ALA A 24 1.62 0.86 -41.62
C ALA A 24 2.48 0.64 -40.36
N LEU A 25 3.14 1.71 -39.89
CA LEU A 25 3.69 1.79 -38.54
C LEU A 25 2.51 1.71 -37.57
N LEU A 26 2.17 0.50 -37.15
CA LEU A 26 1.35 0.26 -35.98
C LEU A 26 2.14 0.78 -34.76
N SER A 27 1.95 2.06 -34.47
CA SER A 27 2.34 2.64 -33.19
C SER A 27 1.51 1.95 -32.10
N VAL A 28 2.05 0.89 -31.54
CA VAL A 28 1.53 0.31 -30.31
C VAL A 28 1.78 1.35 -29.21
N PHE A 29 0.80 2.23 -28.99
CA PHE A 29 0.73 3.03 -27.79
C PHE A 29 0.50 2.07 -26.62
N LEU A 30 1.61 1.66 -25.97
CA LEU A 30 1.57 1.01 -24.68
C LEU A 30 1.06 2.06 -23.69
N PHE A 31 -0.25 2.11 -23.50
CA PHE A 31 -0.88 2.86 -22.43
C PHE A 31 -0.48 2.13 -21.14
N ALA A 32 0.67 2.49 -20.56
CA ALA A 32 0.97 2.16 -19.19
C ALA A 32 -0.09 2.87 -18.36
N ALA A 33 -1.16 2.16 -18.03
CA ALA A 33 -2.11 2.60 -17.02
C ALA A 33 -1.31 2.74 -15.71
N ALA A 34 -0.87 3.95 -15.42
CA ALA A 34 -0.42 4.31 -14.10
C ALA A 34 -1.64 4.06 -13.20
N ALA A 35 -1.63 2.94 -12.49
CA ALA A 35 -2.60 2.67 -11.45
C ALA A 35 -2.52 3.84 -10.46
N ALA A 36 -3.43 4.78 -10.58
CA ALA A 36 -3.59 5.87 -9.64
C ALA A 36 -3.79 5.22 -8.28
N ARG A 37 -2.79 5.34 -7.40
CA ARG A 37 -2.88 4.91 -6.02
C ARG A 37 -3.92 5.80 -5.36
N ALA A 38 -5.16 5.31 -5.33
CA ALA A 38 -6.23 5.99 -4.64
C ALA A 38 -6.05 5.77 -3.14
N GLU A 39 -5.94 6.86 -2.40
CA GLU A 39 -6.04 6.87 -0.95
C GLU A 39 -7.27 6.06 -0.53
N ILE A 40 -7.09 5.11 0.39
CA ILE A 40 -8.21 4.35 0.94
C ILE A 40 -9.09 5.29 1.77
N LYS A 41 -10.37 5.34 1.40
CA LYS A 41 -11.40 6.16 2.08
C LYS A 41 -12.34 5.27 2.90
N VAL A 42 -13.10 5.90 3.77
CA VAL A 42 -14.22 5.24 4.46
C VAL A 42 -15.15 4.60 3.43
N GLY A 43 -15.50 3.32 3.66
CA GLY A 43 -16.24 2.47 2.73
C GLY A 43 -15.37 1.64 1.79
N GLY A 44 -14.10 1.98 1.59
CA GLY A 44 -13.15 1.21 0.79
C GLY A 44 -12.77 -0.11 1.45
N VAL A 45 -12.43 -1.13 0.64
CA VAL A 45 -11.96 -2.42 1.13
C VAL A 45 -10.48 -2.31 1.54
N PHE A 46 -10.18 -2.65 2.79
CA PHE A 46 -8.81 -2.66 3.29
C PHE A 46 -8.04 -3.88 2.74
N PRO A 47 -6.76 -3.74 2.34
CA PRO A 47 -5.97 -4.86 1.85
C PRO A 47 -5.87 -5.98 2.87
N LEU A 48 -5.90 -7.24 2.40
CA LEU A 48 -5.72 -8.40 3.26
C LEU A 48 -4.26 -8.45 3.75
N LEU A 49 -4.05 -8.38 5.06
CA LEU A 49 -2.70 -8.34 5.66
C LEU A 49 -1.82 -9.53 5.25
N ALA A 50 -2.40 -10.71 5.13
CA ALA A 50 -1.69 -11.92 4.71
C ALA A 50 -1.18 -11.88 3.26
N ALA A 51 -1.72 -10.97 2.41
CA ALA A 51 -1.38 -10.90 0.99
C ALA A 51 -0.29 -9.86 0.66
N VAL A 52 0.17 -9.07 1.63
CA VAL A 52 1.06 -7.91 1.37
C VAL A 52 2.51 -8.11 1.82
N GLY A 53 2.88 -9.32 2.25
CA GLY A 53 4.28 -9.66 2.55
C GLY A 53 4.85 -8.97 3.79
N LEU A 54 4.03 -8.75 4.82
CA LEU A 54 4.49 -8.23 6.11
C LEU A 54 5.42 -9.22 6.81
N VAL A 55 6.40 -8.71 7.55
CA VAL A 55 7.36 -9.51 8.32
C VAL A 55 7.29 -9.16 9.82
N GLY A 56 7.99 -9.93 10.66
CA GLY A 56 8.00 -9.71 12.12
C GLY A 56 6.99 -10.57 12.89
N GLY A 57 6.16 -11.35 12.20
CA GLY A 57 5.17 -12.25 12.77
C GLY A 57 4.23 -12.79 11.70
N GLU A 58 3.30 -13.62 12.10
CA GLU A 58 2.24 -14.14 11.24
C GLU A 58 1.06 -13.16 11.19
N ALA A 59 0.56 -12.89 9.98
CA ALA A 59 -0.62 -12.06 9.80
C ALA A 59 -1.84 -12.75 10.44
N PRO A 60 -2.61 -12.04 11.28
CA PRO A 60 -3.71 -12.65 12.01
C PRO A 60 -4.90 -12.96 11.09
N ASP A 61 -5.67 -13.98 11.46
CA ASP A 61 -6.98 -14.18 10.85
C ASP A 61 -7.92 -13.05 11.25
N THR A 62 -8.35 -12.28 10.25
CA THR A 62 -9.25 -11.12 10.43
C THR A 62 -10.66 -11.37 9.92
N LYS A 63 -10.96 -12.59 9.42
CA LYS A 63 -12.26 -12.92 8.85
C LYS A 63 -13.38 -12.79 9.88
N GLY A 64 -14.35 -11.94 9.58
CA GLY A 64 -15.51 -11.70 10.47
C GLY A 64 -15.18 -10.99 11.78
N LYS A 65 -13.97 -10.47 11.92
CA LYS A 65 -13.53 -9.69 13.09
C LYS A 65 -13.46 -8.19 12.75
N ILE A 66 -13.53 -7.37 13.77
CA ILE A 66 -13.20 -5.95 13.64
C ILE A 66 -11.67 -5.85 13.65
N LEU A 67 -11.11 -5.16 12.67
CA LEU A 67 -9.67 -4.98 12.58
C LEU A 67 -9.31 -3.52 12.85
N VAL A 68 -8.37 -3.31 13.76
CA VAL A 68 -7.74 -2.02 14.05
C VAL A 68 -6.30 -2.08 13.55
N VAL A 69 -5.96 -1.25 12.56
CA VAL A 69 -4.61 -1.16 12.01
C VAL A 69 -4.04 0.21 12.32
N ASP A 70 -2.93 0.23 13.06
CA ASP A 70 -2.21 1.45 13.38
C ASP A 70 -0.86 1.49 12.63
N PHE A 71 -0.70 2.47 11.76
CA PHE A 71 0.57 2.70 11.06
C PHE A 71 1.48 3.58 11.90
N TRP A 72 2.72 3.12 12.11
CA TRP A 72 3.69 3.78 12.96
C TRP A 72 5.12 3.68 12.43
N ALA A 73 6.04 4.47 13.03
CA ALA A 73 7.47 4.34 12.78
C ALA A 73 8.27 4.59 14.07
N SER A 74 9.48 4.04 14.15
CA SER A 74 10.36 4.17 15.32
C SER A 74 10.80 5.63 15.59
N TRP A 75 10.86 6.46 14.58
CA TRP A 75 11.20 7.89 14.66
C TRP A 75 9.99 8.78 15.01
N CYS A 76 8.77 8.24 15.01
CA CYS A 76 7.53 8.99 15.21
C CYS A 76 7.23 9.16 16.72
N ALA A 77 7.40 10.35 17.26
CA ALA A 77 7.16 10.62 18.68
C ALA A 77 5.68 10.43 19.11
N PRO A 78 4.66 10.92 18.37
CA PRO A 78 3.27 10.67 18.72
C PRO A 78 2.88 9.20 18.61
N CYS A 79 3.52 8.41 17.73
CA CYS A 79 3.30 6.98 17.67
C CYS A 79 3.74 6.29 18.98
N LYS A 80 4.92 6.66 19.51
CA LYS A 80 5.38 6.15 20.80
C LYS A 80 4.40 6.44 21.93
N ALA A 81 3.82 7.64 21.92
CA ALA A 81 2.84 8.03 22.93
C ALA A 81 1.51 7.23 22.81
N ALA A 82 1.14 6.77 21.63
CA ALA A 82 -0.07 5.97 21.38
C ALA A 82 0.06 4.52 21.86
N PHE A 83 1.27 3.95 21.90
CA PHE A 83 1.48 2.51 22.20
C PHE A 83 0.84 2.03 23.51
N PRO A 84 0.98 2.72 24.67
CA PRO A 84 0.33 2.30 25.90
C PRO A 84 -1.19 2.24 25.81
N ALA A 85 -1.79 3.20 25.08
CA ALA A 85 -3.24 3.25 24.88
C ALA A 85 -3.72 2.15 23.96
N LEU A 86 -3.01 1.90 22.86
CA LEU A 86 -3.30 0.78 21.94
C LEU A 86 -3.18 -0.57 22.67
N GLY A 87 -2.19 -0.73 23.55
CA GLY A 87 -2.06 -1.92 24.40
C GLY A 87 -3.27 -2.14 25.33
N LYS A 88 -3.79 -1.08 25.96
CA LYS A 88 -5.01 -1.14 26.75
C LYS A 88 -6.23 -1.47 25.89
N ILE A 89 -6.36 -0.85 24.70
CA ILE A 89 -7.43 -1.17 23.76
C ILE A 89 -7.36 -2.65 23.37
N ASN A 90 -6.17 -3.18 23.05
CA ASN A 90 -6.02 -4.59 22.73
C ASN A 90 -6.46 -5.49 23.89
N ALA A 91 -6.04 -5.20 25.11
CA ALA A 91 -6.42 -5.98 26.30
C ALA A 91 -7.93 -6.01 26.53
N ASP A 92 -8.61 -4.86 26.35
CA ASP A 92 -10.05 -4.71 26.63
C ASP A 92 -10.93 -5.32 25.54
N TYR A 93 -10.46 -5.38 24.28
CA TYR A 93 -11.30 -5.70 23.13
C TYR A 93 -10.95 -7.02 22.41
N ALA A 94 -9.76 -7.60 22.63
CA ALA A 94 -9.36 -8.82 21.91
C ALA A 94 -10.34 -9.98 22.12
N ALA A 95 -10.79 -10.23 23.34
CA ALA A 95 -11.76 -11.28 23.67
C ALA A 95 -13.15 -11.01 23.06
N ARG A 96 -13.41 -9.78 22.60
CA ARG A 96 -14.69 -9.37 21.99
C ARG A 96 -14.68 -9.46 20.46
N GLY A 97 -13.64 -10.04 19.86
CA GLY A 97 -13.53 -10.22 18.41
C GLY A 97 -12.91 -9.00 17.68
N VAL A 98 -12.12 -8.22 18.40
CA VAL A 98 -11.33 -7.13 17.81
C VAL A 98 -9.88 -7.61 17.66
N VAL A 99 -9.28 -7.41 16.50
CA VAL A 99 -7.87 -7.69 16.22
C VAL A 99 -7.16 -6.34 16.06
N LEU A 100 -6.15 -6.08 16.88
CA LEU A 100 -5.33 -4.88 16.78
C LEU A 100 -3.94 -5.25 16.26
N VAL A 101 -3.49 -4.57 15.21
CA VAL A 101 -2.17 -4.77 14.58
C VAL A 101 -1.50 -3.42 14.37
N GLY A 102 -0.30 -3.26 14.91
CA GLY A 102 0.58 -2.15 14.58
C GLY A 102 1.44 -2.48 13.36
N ILE A 103 1.45 -1.61 12.35
CA ILE A 103 2.25 -1.78 11.13
C ILE A 103 3.37 -0.75 11.11
N SER A 104 4.61 -1.21 11.29
CA SER A 104 5.77 -0.34 11.12
C SER A 104 6.05 -0.05 9.66
N VAL A 105 6.33 1.23 9.37
CA VAL A 105 6.79 1.69 8.07
C VAL A 105 8.28 2.08 8.09
N ASP A 106 9.05 1.61 9.07
CA ASP A 106 10.48 1.82 9.09
C ASP A 106 11.14 1.19 7.86
N GLU A 107 12.03 1.92 7.21
CA GLU A 107 12.77 1.39 6.04
C GLU A 107 13.79 0.33 6.45
N LYS A 108 14.36 0.46 7.67
CA LYS A 108 15.41 -0.43 8.17
C LYS A 108 14.83 -1.47 9.12
N PRO A 109 14.97 -2.77 8.83
CA PRO A 109 14.50 -3.84 9.71
C PRO A 109 15.04 -3.74 11.16
N VAL A 110 16.27 -3.27 11.32
CA VAL A 110 16.87 -3.09 12.63
C VAL A 110 16.14 -2.02 13.46
N ALA A 111 15.68 -0.93 12.84
CA ALA A 111 14.95 0.13 13.54
C ALA A 111 13.60 -0.38 14.08
N TYR A 112 12.89 -1.20 13.29
CA TYR A 112 11.70 -1.91 13.73
C TYR A 112 12.01 -2.84 14.92
N ALA A 113 13.01 -3.71 14.78
CA ALA A 113 13.34 -4.71 15.79
C ALA A 113 13.77 -4.07 17.14
N ASP A 114 14.62 -3.05 17.09
CA ASP A 114 15.07 -2.33 18.28
C ASP A 114 13.93 -1.60 18.97
N PHE A 115 13.02 -1.01 18.18
CA PHE A 115 11.85 -0.34 18.72
C PHE A 115 10.91 -1.33 19.41
N VAL A 116 10.56 -2.45 18.77
CA VAL A 116 9.69 -3.49 19.35
C VAL A 116 10.30 -4.06 20.62
N LYS A 117 11.62 -4.34 20.62
CA LYS A 117 12.34 -4.79 21.81
C LYS A 117 12.27 -3.78 22.96
N LYS A 118 12.43 -2.49 22.64
CA LYS A 118 12.42 -1.40 23.64
C LYS A 118 11.04 -1.13 24.20
N MET A 119 10.02 -1.10 23.35
CA MET A 119 8.65 -0.72 23.73
C MET A 119 7.85 -1.91 24.28
N ALA A 120 8.27 -3.14 23.97
CA ALA A 120 7.61 -4.38 24.37
C ALA A 120 6.07 -4.32 24.24
N PRO A 121 5.53 -4.04 23.04
CA PRO A 121 4.09 -3.86 22.85
C PRO A 121 3.32 -5.11 23.26
N THR A 122 2.14 -4.92 23.87
CA THR A 122 1.24 -6.01 24.28
C THR A 122 0.21 -6.36 23.21
N PHE A 123 0.46 -5.95 21.98
CA PHE A 123 -0.33 -6.26 20.80
C PHE A 123 0.58 -6.65 19.64
N LEU A 124 0.02 -7.29 18.62
CA LEU A 124 0.79 -7.72 17.44
C LEU A 124 1.35 -6.52 16.70
N THR A 125 2.64 -6.56 16.40
CA THR A 125 3.29 -5.62 15.49
C THR A 125 3.89 -6.37 14.31
N LEU A 126 3.70 -5.83 13.10
CA LEU A 126 4.28 -6.32 11.86
C LEU A 126 5.04 -5.19 11.17
N HIS A 127 5.94 -5.56 10.27
CA HIS A 127 6.78 -4.62 9.57
C HIS A 127 6.50 -4.67 8.06
N ASP A 128 6.11 -3.54 7.47
CA ASP A 128 5.94 -3.34 6.03
C ASP A 128 7.28 -2.94 5.38
N ALA A 129 8.28 -3.84 5.48
CA ALA A 129 9.64 -3.60 4.99
C ALA A 129 9.69 -3.20 3.51
N SER A 130 8.76 -3.71 2.71
CA SER A 130 8.65 -3.40 1.28
C SER A 130 7.89 -2.11 0.98
N GLN A 131 7.31 -1.46 2.00
CA GLN A 131 6.44 -0.30 1.86
C GLN A 131 5.22 -0.56 0.95
N THR A 132 4.80 -1.81 0.83
CA THR A 132 3.72 -2.22 -0.08
C THR A 132 2.37 -1.81 0.47
N LEU A 133 2.11 -2.11 1.75
CA LEU A 133 0.83 -1.79 2.38
C LEU A 133 0.64 -0.29 2.56
N VAL A 134 1.65 0.40 3.12
CA VAL A 134 1.57 1.86 3.37
C VAL A 134 1.33 2.64 2.08
N ARG A 135 1.96 2.20 0.97
CA ARG A 135 1.72 2.80 -0.35
C ARG A 135 0.37 2.45 -0.94
N ALA A 136 -0.11 1.21 -0.75
CA ALA A 136 -1.42 0.77 -1.25
C ALA A 136 -2.57 1.51 -0.56
N VAL A 137 -2.39 1.80 0.74
CA VAL A 137 -3.38 2.51 1.57
C VAL A 137 -3.25 4.02 1.42
N ALA A 138 -2.10 4.51 0.94
CA ALA A 138 -1.74 5.94 0.85
C ALA A 138 -1.91 6.66 2.19
N VAL A 139 -1.26 6.13 3.24
CA VAL A 139 -1.34 6.64 4.61
C VAL A 139 -0.95 8.11 4.68
N PRO A 140 -1.81 9.03 5.15
CA PRO A 140 -1.59 10.47 5.05
C PRO A 140 -0.56 11.02 6.05
N ALA A 141 -0.44 10.40 7.22
CA ALA A 141 0.42 10.85 8.32
C ALA A 141 0.77 9.71 9.27
N MET A 142 1.70 9.95 10.22
CA MET A 142 2.05 9.01 11.29
C MET A 142 1.79 9.62 12.68
N PRO A 143 1.07 8.88 13.55
CA PRO A 143 0.37 7.64 13.28
C PRO A 143 -0.91 7.84 12.46
N THR A 144 -1.38 6.79 11.80
CA THR A 144 -2.76 6.73 11.30
C THR A 144 -3.38 5.40 11.67
N THR A 145 -4.53 5.47 12.33
CA THR A 145 -5.29 4.30 12.76
C THR A 145 -6.51 4.12 11.87
N TYR A 146 -6.67 2.93 11.31
CA TYR A 146 -7.84 2.50 10.54
C TYR A 146 -8.68 1.55 11.37
N LEU A 147 -10.00 1.78 11.41
CA LEU A 147 -10.96 0.84 11.98
C LEU A 147 -11.75 0.22 10.82
N ILE A 148 -11.67 -1.10 10.71
CA ILE A 148 -12.21 -1.90 9.63
C ILE A 148 -13.30 -2.81 10.19
N GLY A 149 -14.46 -2.82 9.54
CA GLY A 149 -15.59 -3.66 9.90
C GLY A 149 -15.37 -5.13 9.56
N ARG A 150 -16.28 -6.01 10.03
CA ARG A 150 -16.23 -7.46 9.79
C ARG A 150 -16.29 -7.85 8.30
N ASP A 151 -16.77 -6.94 7.45
CA ASP A 151 -16.83 -7.08 5.99
C ASP A 151 -15.55 -6.62 5.27
N GLY A 152 -14.49 -6.27 6.04
CA GLY A 152 -13.22 -5.79 5.49
C GLY A 152 -13.24 -4.35 4.98
N LYS A 153 -14.31 -3.59 5.20
CA LYS A 153 -14.40 -2.19 4.76
C LYS A 153 -13.99 -1.23 5.87
N VAL A 154 -13.25 -0.20 5.49
CA VAL A 154 -12.85 0.90 6.38
C VAL A 154 -14.09 1.64 6.87
N ARG A 155 -14.21 1.81 8.17
CA ARG A 155 -15.31 2.54 8.82
C ARG A 155 -14.87 3.89 9.36
N PHE A 156 -13.65 3.95 9.90
CA PHE A 156 -13.08 5.19 10.44
C PHE A 156 -11.59 5.25 10.16
N ILE A 157 -11.08 6.47 10.03
CA ILE A 157 -9.67 6.78 9.79
C ILE A 157 -9.29 7.91 10.75
N HIS A 158 -8.23 7.73 11.52
CA HIS A 158 -7.69 8.73 12.43
C HIS A 158 -6.24 9.01 12.10
N ALA A 159 -5.95 10.21 11.64
CA ALA A 159 -4.59 10.70 11.42
C ALA A 159 -4.11 11.48 12.65
N GLY A 160 -2.97 11.07 13.20
CA GLY A 160 -2.37 11.64 14.39
C GLY A 160 -2.90 11.03 15.70
N TYR A 161 -2.21 11.38 16.81
CA TYR A 161 -2.56 10.96 18.17
C TYR A 161 -2.57 12.15 19.11
N GLN A 162 -3.66 12.36 19.83
CA GLN A 162 -3.91 13.47 20.74
C GLN A 162 -4.21 13.00 22.17
N GLY A 163 -3.57 11.92 22.60
CA GLY A 163 -3.74 11.38 23.95
C GLY A 163 -5.13 10.85 24.21
N GLU A 164 -5.67 11.14 25.39
CA GLU A 164 -6.95 10.59 25.86
C GLU A 164 -8.15 10.90 24.95
N SER A 165 -8.11 12.00 24.20
CA SER A 165 -9.19 12.32 23.28
C SER A 165 -9.26 11.29 22.14
N THR A 166 -8.12 10.92 21.57
CA THR A 166 -8.03 9.86 20.55
C THR A 166 -8.45 8.50 21.12
N ASP A 167 -7.99 8.16 22.34
CA ASP A 167 -8.37 6.91 23.00
C ASP A 167 -9.89 6.78 23.16
N ARG A 168 -10.55 7.82 23.66
CA ARG A 168 -12.01 7.81 23.81
C ARG A 168 -12.73 7.65 22.49
N ILE A 169 -12.26 8.34 21.45
CA ILE A 169 -12.84 8.25 20.11
C ILE A 169 -12.70 6.82 19.57
N LEU A 170 -11.50 6.24 19.62
CA LEU A 170 -11.25 4.88 19.16
C LEU A 170 -12.15 3.87 19.88
N ARG A 171 -12.23 3.93 21.21
CA ARG A 171 -13.09 3.04 22.03
C ARG A 171 -14.57 3.19 21.66
N THR A 172 -15.09 4.42 21.57
CA THR A 172 -16.47 4.67 21.17
C THR A 172 -16.79 4.08 19.80
N GLN A 173 -15.87 4.19 18.85
CA GLN A 173 -16.05 3.69 17.50
C GLN A 173 -15.91 2.17 17.42
N ILE A 174 -15.01 1.56 18.19
CA ILE A 174 -14.91 0.10 18.32
C ILE A 174 -16.22 -0.46 18.89
N ASP A 175 -16.74 0.15 19.98
CA ASP A 175 -18.02 -0.27 20.57
C ASP A 175 -19.17 -0.16 19.59
N LYS A 176 -19.20 0.92 18.80
CA LYS A 176 -20.20 1.08 17.71
C LYS A 176 -20.09 -0.03 16.67
N LEU A 177 -18.88 -0.42 16.29
CA LEU A 177 -18.67 -1.51 15.33
C LEU A 177 -19.04 -2.89 15.92
N LEU A 178 -18.80 -3.09 17.20
CA LEU A 178 -19.19 -4.31 17.92
C LEU A 178 -20.70 -4.45 18.05
N ALA A 179 -21.43 -3.34 18.18
CA ALA A 179 -22.89 -3.31 18.25
C ALA A 179 -23.57 -3.48 16.87
N ALA A 180 -22.85 -3.14 15.79
CA ALA A 180 -23.35 -3.35 14.42
C ALA A 180 -23.15 -4.81 14.02
N ASN A 181 -24.26 -5.55 13.86
CA ASN A 181 -24.26 -6.96 13.37
C ASN A 181 -23.89 -7.05 11.90
#